data_c16510618467f5cbf34fe12efe165122
#
_entry.id   c16510618467f5cbf34fe12efe165122
#
_cell.length_a   1.000
_cell.length_b   1.000
_cell.length_c   1.000
_cell.angle_alpha   90.00
_cell.angle_beta   90.00
_cell.angle_gamma   90.00
#
_symmetry.space_group_name_H-M   'P 1'
#
loop_
_entity.id
_entity.type
_entity.pdbx_description
1 polymer ?
#
loop_
_entity_poly.entity_id
_entity_poly.type
_entity_poly.pdbx_seq_one_letter_code
_entity_poly.pdbx_strand_id
1 'polypeptide(L)'
;MSENLFDDFSPVSSKQWKQQIQYELKGADYNETLVWESPEGIKVKPFYHLDEFEKTTTSNPNTESFKITQNIFVHDLDKSVGRALETLNRGAESIRFTIEEETCNVEKLLEKLPLEKTTLYFHLSFLSIDFVKRIDAV
;
A
#
# COMPACT_ATOMS: atom_id res chain seq x y z
N MET A 1 -6.91 22.84 -29.13
CA MET A 1 -5.96 21.76 -29.38
C MET A 1 -4.94 21.84 -28.25
N SER A 2 -4.83 20.83 -27.43
CA SER A 2 -3.77 20.79 -26.40
C SER A 2 -2.49 20.35 -27.12
N GLU A 3 -1.56 21.29 -27.33
CA GLU A 3 -0.21 20.95 -27.72
C GLU A 3 0.41 20.16 -26.57
N ASN A 4 0.91 18.95 -26.86
CA ASN A 4 1.67 18.22 -25.85
C ASN A 4 2.99 18.93 -25.62
N LEU A 5 3.39 19.08 -24.36
CA LEU A 5 4.57 19.82 -23.92
C LEU A 5 5.88 19.35 -24.62
N PHE A 6 5.91 18.15 -25.15
CA PHE A 6 7.10 17.50 -25.72
C PHE A 6 7.03 17.23 -27.21
N ASP A 7 6.04 17.78 -27.94
CA ASP A 7 5.88 17.55 -29.40
C ASP A 7 7.07 18.05 -30.23
N ASP A 8 7.86 19.00 -29.72
CA ASP A 8 9.06 19.53 -30.34
C ASP A 8 10.27 18.56 -30.28
N PHE A 9 10.20 17.50 -29.49
CA PHE A 9 11.28 16.55 -29.33
C PHE A 9 11.03 15.29 -30.13
N SER A 10 12.03 14.88 -30.93
CA SER A 10 11.95 13.62 -31.65
C SER A 10 11.96 12.43 -30.68
N PRO A 11 11.14 11.40 -30.93
CA PRO A 11 11.12 10.21 -30.09
C PRO A 11 12.48 9.49 -30.13
N VAL A 12 12.95 9.07 -28.96
CA VAL A 12 14.24 8.39 -28.79
C VAL A 12 13.95 6.93 -28.39
N SER A 13 14.61 5.97 -29.07
CA SER A 13 14.50 4.54 -28.75
C SER A 13 15.35 4.14 -27.53
N SER A 14 15.01 3.01 -26.88
CA SER A 14 15.84 2.42 -25.81
C SER A 14 17.28 2.16 -26.26
N LYS A 15 17.47 1.75 -27.51
CA LYS A 15 18.79 1.50 -28.08
C LYS A 15 19.63 2.77 -28.20
N GLN A 16 19.05 3.87 -28.68
CA GLN A 16 19.74 5.17 -28.74
C GLN A 16 20.10 5.67 -27.34
N TRP A 17 19.18 5.57 -26.40
CA TRP A 17 19.43 5.95 -25.02
C TRP A 17 20.56 5.14 -24.37
N LYS A 18 20.54 3.81 -24.58
CA LYS A 18 21.60 2.92 -24.10
C LYS A 18 22.96 3.26 -24.72
N GLN A 19 23.02 3.59 -25.99
CA GLN A 19 24.25 4.02 -26.65
C GLN A 19 24.82 5.31 -26.08
N GLN A 20 23.96 6.28 -25.76
CA GLN A 20 24.38 7.52 -25.11
C GLN A 20 24.98 7.25 -23.74
N ILE A 21 24.34 6.41 -22.93
CA ILE A 21 24.85 6.01 -21.62
C ILE A 21 26.22 5.31 -21.75
N GLN A 22 26.37 4.39 -22.70
CA GLN A 22 27.65 3.70 -22.92
C GLN A 22 28.77 4.66 -23.34
N TYR A 23 28.45 5.66 -24.15
CA TYR A 23 29.40 6.73 -24.50
C TYR A 23 29.83 7.53 -23.26
N GLU A 24 28.90 7.88 -22.39
CA GLU A 24 29.18 8.64 -21.15
C GLU A 24 29.98 7.84 -20.12
N LEU A 25 29.84 6.51 -20.11
CA LEU A 25 30.60 5.61 -19.23
C LEU A 25 32.09 5.51 -19.58
N LYS A 26 32.54 6.08 -20.72
CA LYS A 26 33.96 6.17 -21.14
C LYS A 26 34.71 4.84 -21.08
N GLY A 27 34.04 3.73 -21.42
CA GLY A 27 34.63 2.40 -21.46
C GLY A 27 34.37 1.53 -20.23
N ALA A 28 33.69 2.02 -19.19
CA ALA A 28 33.22 1.18 -18.11
C ALA A 28 32.07 0.27 -18.59
N ASP A 29 32.00 -0.97 -18.09
CA ASP A 29 30.94 -1.89 -18.45
C ASP A 29 29.59 -1.42 -17.91
N TYR A 30 28.58 -1.43 -18.79
CA TYR A 30 27.23 -0.98 -18.46
C TYR A 30 26.57 -1.83 -17.39
N ASN A 31 26.73 -3.16 -17.47
CA ASN A 31 26.06 -4.06 -16.54
C ASN A 31 26.71 -4.00 -15.16
N GLU A 32 28.03 -3.94 -15.10
CA GLU A 32 28.75 -3.86 -13.83
C GLU A 32 28.57 -2.53 -13.11
N THR A 33 28.34 -1.44 -13.89
CA THR A 33 28.29 -0.09 -13.33
C THR A 33 26.86 0.34 -12.96
N LEU A 34 25.87 -0.03 -13.77
CA LEU A 34 24.51 0.55 -13.68
C LEU A 34 23.41 -0.48 -13.43
N VAL A 35 23.65 -1.77 -13.68
CA VAL A 35 22.64 -2.80 -13.39
C VAL A 35 22.80 -3.26 -11.95
N TRP A 36 21.77 -3.03 -11.15
CA TRP A 36 21.73 -3.50 -9.78
C TRP A 36 21.05 -4.88 -9.71
N GLU A 37 21.66 -5.81 -8.98
CA GLU A 37 21.04 -7.09 -8.69
C GLU A 37 20.51 -7.11 -7.27
N SER A 38 19.21 -7.38 -7.12
CA SER A 38 18.57 -7.47 -5.82
C SER A 38 18.97 -8.77 -5.08
N PRO A 39 18.81 -8.87 -3.76
CA PRO A 39 19.03 -10.11 -3.00
C PRO A 39 18.23 -11.31 -3.52
N GLU A 40 17.10 -11.07 -4.18
CA GLU A 40 16.24 -12.08 -4.79
C GLU A 40 16.74 -12.53 -6.18
N GLY A 41 17.85 -11.98 -6.69
CA GLY A 41 18.41 -12.28 -8.00
C GLY A 41 17.75 -11.55 -9.17
N ILE A 42 16.99 -10.49 -8.90
CA ILE A 42 16.34 -9.68 -9.95
C ILE A 42 17.31 -8.60 -10.42
N LYS A 43 17.58 -8.58 -11.74
CA LYS A 43 18.43 -7.55 -12.37
C LYS A 43 17.59 -6.32 -12.73
N VAL A 44 17.86 -5.22 -12.08
CA VAL A 44 17.19 -3.94 -12.29
C VAL A 44 18.07 -3.05 -13.16
N LYS A 45 17.58 -2.70 -14.34
CA LYS A 45 18.25 -1.79 -15.27
C LYS A 45 18.09 -0.34 -14.82
N PRO A 46 18.99 0.59 -15.21
CA PRO A 46 18.89 2.01 -14.88
C PRO A 46 17.69 2.71 -15.53
N PHE A 47 17.12 2.14 -16.58
CA PHE A 47 15.90 2.62 -17.24
C PHE A 47 15.17 1.48 -17.95
N TYR A 48 13.88 1.70 -18.21
CA TYR A 48 13.01 0.85 -19.02
C TYR A 48 12.25 1.74 -20.02
N HIS A 49 12.08 1.24 -21.25
CA HIS A 49 11.38 1.95 -22.32
C HIS A 49 10.29 1.07 -22.94
N LEU A 50 9.24 1.69 -23.47
CA LEU A 50 8.08 0.97 -24.01
C LEU A 50 8.41 0.03 -25.18
N ASP A 51 9.45 0.34 -25.98
CA ASP A 51 9.89 -0.50 -27.10
C ASP A 51 10.54 -1.84 -26.68
N GLU A 52 10.82 -2.01 -25.38
CA GLU A 52 11.33 -3.27 -24.83
C GLU A 52 10.21 -4.24 -24.42
N PHE A 53 8.95 -3.82 -24.42
CA PHE A 53 7.82 -4.63 -23.99
C PHE A 53 6.92 -5.00 -25.17
N GLU A 54 6.76 -6.29 -25.45
CA GLU A 54 5.83 -6.80 -26.48
C GLU A 54 4.36 -6.50 -26.13
N LYS A 55 4.03 -6.47 -24.85
CA LYS A 55 2.73 -6.04 -24.31
C LYS A 55 2.95 -5.25 -23.03
N THR A 56 2.55 -4.01 -23.02
CA THR A 56 2.30 -3.34 -21.74
C THR A 56 1.05 -3.97 -21.14
N THR A 57 1.22 -4.83 -20.14
CA THR A 57 0.13 -5.07 -19.21
C THR A 57 -0.15 -3.73 -18.52
N THR A 58 -1.11 -2.99 -19.07
CA THR A 58 -1.79 -2.03 -18.23
C THR A 58 -2.36 -2.86 -17.09
N SER A 59 -1.68 -2.88 -15.95
CA SER A 59 -2.36 -3.18 -14.70
C SER A 59 -3.47 -2.15 -14.67
N ASN A 60 -4.67 -2.58 -15.06
CA ASN A 60 -5.85 -1.80 -14.75
C ASN A 60 -5.80 -1.72 -13.22
N PRO A 61 -5.43 -0.58 -12.61
CA PRO A 61 -5.59 -0.48 -11.19
C PRO A 61 -7.08 -0.74 -11.03
N ASN A 62 -7.42 -1.88 -10.40
CA ASN A 62 -8.78 -2.08 -9.95
C ASN A 62 -9.13 -0.80 -9.24
N THR A 63 -10.01 -0.03 -9.83
CA THR A 63 -10.48 1.24 -9.29
C THR A 63 -11.39 1.00 -8.07
N GLU A 64 -11.28 -0.18 -7.46
CA GLU A 64 -11.83 -0.42 -6.14
C GLU A 64 -11.05 0.47 -5.18
N SER A 65 -11.75 1.44 -4.65
CA SER A 65 -11.21 2.38 -3.68
C SER A 65 -10.61 1.61 -2.52
N PHE A 66 -9.31 1.77 -2.29
CA PHE A 66 -8.68 1.26 -1.06
C PHE A 66 -9.26 2.03 0.14
N LYS A 67 -9.41 1.33 1.27
CA LYS A 67 -9.85 1.95 2.52
C LYS A 67 -8.64 2.28 3.39
N ILE A 68 -8.61 3.49 3.90
CA ILE A 68 -7.59 3.91 4.88
C ILE A 68 -7.92 3.26 6.21
N THR A 69 -7.06 2.31 6.64
CA THR A 69 -7.25 1.54 7.87
C THR A 69 -6.24 1.97 8.94
N GLN A 70 -6.74 2.34 10.13
CA GLN A 70 -5.90 2.61 11.29
C GLN A 70 -5.81 1.38 12.20
N ASN A 71 -4.59 1.00 12.58
CA ASN A 71 -4.36 -0.02 13.61
C ASN A 71 -4.38 0.60 15.00
N ILE A 72 -5.10 -0.03 15.93
CA ILE A 72 -5.20 0.38 17.34
C ILE A 72 -4.98 -0.84 18.24
N PHE A 73 -3.94 -0.79 19.08
CA PHE A 73 -3.73 -1.77 20.14
C PHE A 73 -4.62 -1.42 21.34
N VAL A 74 -5.43 -2.39 21.80
CA VAL A 74 -6.41 -2.19 22.87
C VAL A 74 -5.78 -2.57 24.21
N HIS A 75 -5.09 -1.61 24.85
CA HIS A 75 -4.62 -1.74 26.24
C HIS A 75 -5.55 -1.04 27.23
N ASP A 76 -6.14 0.09 26.82
CA ASP A 76 -7.09 0.88 27.58
C ASP A 76 -8.31 1.16 26.71
N LEU A 77 -9.49 0.74 27.15
CA LEU A 77 -10.71 0.83 26.36
C LEU A 77 -11.07 2.27 26.01
N ASP A 78 -11.09 3.16 26.99
CA ASP A 78 -11.55 4.54 26.79
C ASP A 78 -10.59 5.32 25.87
N LYS A 79 -9.28 5.11 26.00
CA LYS A 79 -8.28 5.70 25.11
C LYS A 79 -8.35 5.11 23.70
N SER A 80 -8.60 3.81 23.58
CA SER A 80 -8.73 3.14 22.29
C SER A 80 -9.95 3.61 21.52
N VAL A 81 -11.09 3.75 22.19
CA VAL A 81 -12.31 4.34 21.61
C VAL A 81 -12.08 5.80 21.21
N GLY A 82 -11.47 6.61 22.07
CA GLY A 82 -11.15 8.00 21.76
C GLY A 82 -10.25 8.13 20.51
N ARG A 83 -9.22 7.29 20.42
CA ARG A 83 -8.32 7.25 19.24
C ARG A 83 -9.05 6.80 17.98
N ALA A 84 -9.94 5.80 18.08
CA ALA A 84 -10.72 5.34 16.94
C ALA A 84 -11.63 6.46 16.41
N LEU A 85 -12.37 7.15 17.26
CA LEU A 85 -13.23 8.27 16.89
C LEU A 85 -12.43 9.43 16.27
N GLU A 86 -11.30 9.79 16.89
CA GLU A 86 -10.42 10.85 16.35
C GLU A 86 -9.90 10.50 14.96
N THR A 87 -9.48 9.25 14.76
CA THR A 87 -8.93 8.80 13.48
C THR A 87 -10.00 8.76 12.38
N LEU A 88 -11.21 8.31 12.69
CA LEU A 88 -12.34 8.34 11.78
C LEU A 88 -12.71 9.78 11.38
N ASN A 89 -12.69 10.71 12.33
CA ASN A 89 -12.93 12.13 12.06
C ASN A 89 -11.84 12.76 11.17
N ARG A 90 -10.64 12.19 11.16
CA ARG A 90 -9.51 12.62 10.31
C ARG A 90 -9.48 11.95 8.94
N GLY A 91 -10.43 11.09 8.62
CA GLY A 91 -10.58 10.50 7.29
C GLY A 91 -10.19 9.04 7.16
N ALA A 92 -9.94 8.32 8.27
CA ALA A 92 -9.89 6.86 8.21
C ALA A 92 -11.29 6.29 7.92
N GLU A 93 -11.34 5.23 7.12
CA GLU A 93 -12.59 4.57 6.70
C GLU A 93 -12.78 3.22 7.40
N SER A 94 -11.72 2.74 8.05
CA SER A 94 -11.74 1.47 8.76
C SER A 94 -10.77 1.47 9.94
N ILE A 95 -11.06 0.64 10.92
CA ILE A 95 -10.25 0.46 12.12
C ILE A 95 -9.90 -1.02 12.27
N ARG A 96 -8.64 -1.30 12.59
CA ARG A 96 -8.20 -2.63 13.02
C ARG A 96 -7.86 -2.59 14.49
N PHE A 97 -8.62 -3.29 15.31
CA PHE A 97 -8.29 -3.49 16.72
C PHE A 97 -7.41 -4.72 16.91
N THR A 98 -6.28 -4.54 17.59
CA THR A 98 -5.45 -5.65 18.07
C THR A 98 -5.75 -5.86 19.54
N ILE A 99 -6.25 -7.05 19.91
CA ILE A 99 -6.69 -7.42 21.24
C ILE A 99 -5.88 -8.61 21.72
N GLU A 100 -5.19 -8.44 22.84
CA GLU A 100 -4.30 -9.45 23.41
C GLU A 100 -4.98 -10.31 24.48
N GLU A 101 -6.01 -9.78 25.14
CA GLU A 101 -6.69 -10.46 26.26
C GLU A 101 -8.15 -10.74 25.94
N GLU A 102 -8.59 -11.98 26.19
CA GLU A 102 -9.99 -12.40 26.03
C GLU A 102 -10.96 -11.67 26.97
N THR A 103 -10.44 -11.13 28.07
CA THR A 103 -11.21 -10.34 29.05
C THR A 103 -11.63 -8.96 28.56
N CYS A 104 -11.16 -8.54 27.37
CA CYS A 104 -11.54 -7.26 26.77
C CYS A 104 -13.07 -7.17 26.62
N ASN A 105 -13.63 -6.05 27.08
CA ASN A 105 -15.05 -5.75 26.92
C ASN A 105 -15.28 -5.15 25.51
N VAL A 106 -15.64 -6.02 24.56
CA VAL A 106 -15.84 -5.65 23.16
C VAL A 106 -17.09 -4.79 22.97
N GLU A 107 -18.13 -5.00 23.75
CA GLU A 107 -19.37 -4.22 23.71
C GLU A 107 -19.07 -2.75 24.01
N LYS A 108 -18.33 -2.48 25.09
CA LYS A 108 -17.90 -1.12 25.45
C LYS A 108 -16.96 -0.51 24.41
N LEU A 109 -16.11 -1.33 23.79
CA LEU A 109 -15.19 -0.88 22.73
C LEU A 109 -15.95 -0.38 21.50
N LEU A 110 -17.06 -1.01 21.15
CA LEU A 110 -17.82 -0.74 19.92
C LEU A 110 -19.01 0.23 20.13
N GLU A 111 -19.53 0.37 21.34
CA GLU A 111 -20.75 1.13 21.66
C GLU A 111 -20.81 2.53 21.04
N LYS A 112 -19.68 3.24 21.00
CA LYS A 112 -19.63 4.64 20.54
C LYS A 112 -19.17 4.79 19.08
N LEU A 113 -18.86 3.69 18.39
CA LEU A 113 -18.36 3.74 17.04
C LEU A 113 -19.50 3.78 16.02
N PRO A 114 -19.36 4.50 14.91
CA PRO A 114 -20.35 4.52 13.82
C PRO A 114 -20.29 3.24 12.97
N LEU A 115 -20.80 2.12 13.51
CA LEU A 115 -20.67 0.77 12.94
C LEU A 115 -21.23 0.67 11.52
N GLU A 116 -22.32 1.40 11.21
CA GLU A 116 -22.93 1.39 9.88
C GLU A 116 -22.01 1.94 8.77
N LYS A 117 -21.04 2.79 9.13
CA LYS A 117 -20.17 3.50 8.18
C LYS A 117 -18.72 3.07 8.25
N THR A 118 -18.36 2.23 9.22
CA THR A 118 -16.96 1.89 9.51
C THR A 118 -16.74 0.39 9.33
N THR A 119 -15.78 0.02 8.51
CA THR A 119 -15.34 -1.38 8.44
C THR A 119 -14.40 -1.66 9.63
N LEU A 120 -14.73 -2.70 10.39
CA LEU A 120 -13.91 -3.12 11.53
C LEU A 120 -13.17 -4.42 11.23
N TYR A 121 -11.92 -4.46 11.66
CA TYR A 121 -11.09 -5.65 11.64
C TYR A 121 -10.62 -5.96 13.07
N PHE A 122 -10.57 -7.23 13.41
CA PHE A 122 -10.09 -7.71 14.70
C PHE A 122 -8.90 -8.63 14.49
N HIS A 123 -7.78 -8.29 15.15
CA HIS A 123 -6.63 -9.15 15.29
C HIS A 123 -6.57 -9.61 16.73
N LEU A 124 -6.83 -10.91 16.95
CA LEU A 124 -6.88 -11.51 18.28
C LEU A 124 -5.59 -12.31 18.51
N SER A 125 -4.89 -12.06 19.61
CA SER A 125 -3.71 -12.82 20.01
C SER A 125 -4.08 -14.12 20.76
N PHE A 126 -5.35 -14.42 20.83
CA PHE A 126 -5.93 -15.62 21.47
C PHE A 126 -6.97 -16.29 20.56
N LEU A 127 -7.35 -17.51 20.86
CA LEU A 127 -8.37 -18.25 20.11
C LEU A 127 -9.59 -18.47 21.02
N SER A 128 -10.71 -17.77 20.74
CA SER A 128 -11.96 -17.89 21.49
C SER A 128 -13.18 -17.73 20.59
N ILE A 129 -13.98 -18.79 20.51
CA ILE A 129 -15.25 -18.78 19.78
C ILE A 129 -16.26 -17.85 20.48
N ASP A 130 -16.25 -17.84 21.80
CA ASP A 130 -17.20 -17.03 22.58
C ASP A 130 -16.90 -15.54 22.44
N PHE A 131 -15.62 -15.15 22.30
CA PHE A 131 -15.26 -13.77 22.01
C PHE A 131 -15.77 -13.34 20.64
N VAL A 132 -15.63 -14.18 19.61
CA VAL A 132 -16.14 -13.90 18.26
C VAL A 132 -17.66 -13.74 18.27
N LYS A 133 -18.38 -14.60 19.00
CA LYS A 133 -19.84 -14.47 19.16
C LYS A 133 -20.25 -13.16 19.83
N ARG A 134 -19.47 -12.65 20.80
CA ARG A 134 -19.72 -11.35 21.42
C ARG A 134 -19.53 -10.20 20.43
N ILE A 135 -18.54 -10.29 19.53
CA ILE A 135 -18.36 -9.29 18.45
C ILE A 135 -19.56 -9.29 17.51
N ASP A 136 -20.06 -10.48 17.14
CA ASP A 136 -21.16 -10.64 16.18
C ASP A 136 -22.53 -10.22 16.77
N ALA A 137 -22.63 -10.15 18.09
CA ALA A 137 -23.86 -9.77 18.81
C ALA A 137 -24.03 -8.25 18.98
N VAL A 138 -23.02 -7.42 18.64
CA VAL A 138 -23.05 -5.96 18.75
C VAL A 138 -23.53 -5.34 17.45
#